data_a5b067676125ec6d0f4d505f5086804a
#
_entry.id   a5b067676125ec6d0f4d505f5086804a
#
_cell.length_a   1.000
_cell.length_b   1.000
_cell.length_c   1.000
_cell.angle_alpha   90.00
_cell.angle_beta   90.00
_cell.angle_gamma   90.00
#
_symmetry.space_group_name_H-M   'P 1'
#
loop_
_entity.id
_entity.type
_entity.pdbx_description
1 polymer ?
#
loop_
_entity_poly.entity_id
_entity_poly.type
_entity_poly.pdbx_seq_one_letter_code
_entity_poly.pdbx_strand_id
1 'polypeptide(L)'
;MLETRWHLIRHAPVDNPEGRIYGSSDKSANTSNANAFQLLAQRLPREGIAITSHLKRTQQTLDALISGGLEVSQQIIENRLGEQDFGDWTGKTYEEVRSLFGDAYDKFWITPAKEKPPNGENFIQVIDRVRECILDCTKKFKGRDVICISHGGVIRAALTIALKIEAERALSISVDNLSTTIIDYLHPCENFAGTWRVRCTNVPAI
;
A
#
# COMPACT_ATOMS: atom_id res chain seq x y z
N MET A 1 -14.57 -16.66 16.05
CA MET A 1 -14.85 -16.18 14.69
C MET A 1 -13.54 -16.22 13.92
N LEU A 2 -13.51 -16.80 12.72
CA LEU A 2 -12.30 -16.89 11.90
C LEU A 2 -12.01 -15.54 11.26
N GLU A 3 -10.74 -15.08 11.35
CA GLU A 3 -10.32 -13.81 10.77
C GLU A 3 -9.06 -13.98 9.92
N THR A 4 -8.98 -13.25 8.82
CA THR A 4 -7.74 -13.04 8.05
C THR A 4 -7.27 -11.62 8.36
N ARG A 5 -6.06 -11.49 8.86
CA ARG A 5 -5.48 -10.20 9.24
C ARG A 5 -4.46 -9.74 8.22
N TRP A 6 -4.61 -8.51 7.75
CA TRP A 6 -3.68 -7.84 6.88
C TRP A 6 -2.87 -6.81 7.66
N HIS A 7 -1.56 -6.99 7.67
CA HIS A 7 -0.58 -6.02 8.13
C HIS A 7 -0.04 -5.30 6.89
N LEU A 8 -0.63 -4.14 6.58
CA LEU A 8 -0.27 -3.34 5.41
C LEU A 8 0.85 -2.37 5.80
N ILE A 9 2.01 -2.52 5.18
CA ILE A 9 3.22 -1.74 5.49
C ILE A 9 3.59 -0.94 4.25
N ARG A 10 3.74 0.39 4.39
CA ARG A 10 4.31 1.19 3.32
C ARG A 10 5.81 0.90 3.23
N HIS A 11 6.30 0.68 2.01
CA HIS A 11 7.74 0.46 1.75
C HIS A 11 8.62 1.50 2.45
N ALA A 12 9.88 1.17 2.67
CA ALA A 12 10.90 2.08 3.23
C ALA A 12 11.09 3.35 2.35
N PRO A 13 11.62 4.43 2.90
CA PRO A 13 11.85 5.66 2.14
C PRO A 13 12.60 5.41 0.82
N VAL A 14 12.34 6.25 -0.17
CA VAL A 14 13.09 6.32 -1.43
C VAL A 14 13.86 7.63 -1.43
N ASP A 15 15.13 7.59 -1.83
CA ASP A 15 15.92 8.80 -1.97
C ASP A 15 15.38 9.62 -3.15
N ASN A 16 14.74 10.73 -2.83
CA ASN A 16 14.05 11.60 -3.77
C ASN A 16 14.19 13.08 -3.35
N PRO A 17 15.41 13.63 -3.36
CA PRO A 17 15.69 14.96 -2.85
C PRO A 17 14.97 16.08 -3.62
N GLU A 18 14.67 15.85 -4.90
CA GLU A 18 13.97 16.80 -5.75
C GLU A 18 12.43 16.73 -5.64
N GLY A 19 11.88 15.81 -4.84
CA GLY A 19 10.43 15.66 -4.69
C GLY A 19 9.70 15.24 -5.98
N ARG A 20 10.36 14.49 -6.87
CA ARG A 20 9.76 14.05 -8.12
C ARG A 20 8.69 12.98 -7.91
N ILE A 21 7.65 13.02 -8.72
CA ILE A 21 6.61 11.99 -8.77
C ILE A 21 7.24 10.71 -9.33
N TYR A 22 7.32 9.63 -8.55
CA TYR A 22 7.89 8.37 -9.03
C TYR A 22 6.85 7.25 -9.21
N GLY A 23 5.67 7.32 -8.58
CA GLY A 23 4.55 6.40 -8.79
C GLY A 23 4.96 4.95 -9.04
N SER A 24 4.63 4.44 -10.23
CA SER A 24 4.96 3.07 -10.69
C SER A 24 6.42 2.87 -11.10
N SER A 25 7.27 3.92 -11.11
CA SER A 25 8.70 3.77 -11.42
C SER A 25 9.42 2.87 -10.42
N ASP A 26 10.35 2.08 -10.90
CA ASP A 26 11.09 1.10 -10.12
C ASP A 26 12.29 1.73 -9.39
N LYS A 27 12.01 2.51 -8.36
CA LYS A 27 13.00 3.14 -7.47
C LYS A 27 13.40 2.20 -6.34
N SER A 28 14.67 2.25 -5.93
CA SER A 28 15.17 1.50 -4.77
C SER A 28 14.76 2.14 -3.45
N ALA A 29 14.54 1.30 -2.44
CA ALA A 29 14.31 1.74 -1.07
C ALA A 29 15.63 2.08 -0.37
N ASN A 30 15.60 3.06 0.53
CA ASN A 30 16.65 3.29 1.49
C ASN A 30 16.42 2.40 2.73
N THR A 31 17.23 1.37 2.87
CA THR A 31 17.16 0.39 3.95
C THR A 31 18.26 0.55 4.99
N SER A 32 18.91 1.71 5.07
CA SER A 32 20.05 1.94 5.96
C SER A 32 19.72 1.94 7.46
N ASN A 33 18.47 2.22 7.85
CA ASN A 33 18.04 2.23 9.25
C ASN A 33 17.69 0.82 9.76
N ALA A 34 18.69 -0.02 10.00
CA ALA A 34 18.51 -1.40 10.47
C ALA A 34 17.67 -1.50 11.76
N ASN A 35 17.78 -0.53 12.67
CA ASN A 35 17.01 -0.52 13.92
C ASN A 35 15.50 -0.42 13.66
N ALA A 36 15.07 0.41 12.71
CA ALA A 36 13.65 0.53 12.37
C ALA A 36 13.08 -0.81 11.85
N PHE A 37 13.84 -1.52 11.02
CA PHE A 37 13.42 -2.83 10.51
C PHE A 37 13.36 -3.89 11.61
N GLN A 38 14.33 -3.91 12.52
CA GLN A 38 14.33 -4.83 13.65
C GLN A 38 13.13 -4.60 14.57
N LEU A 39 12.83 -3.35 14.93
CA LEU A 39 11.69 -3.01 15.78
C LEU A 39 10.36 -3.30 15.09
N LEU A 40 10.26 -3.04 13.80
CA LEU A 40 9.06 -3.36 13.03
C LEU A 40 8.87 -4.88 12.92
N ALA A 41 9.93 -5.64 12.61
CA ALA A 41 9.89 -7.10 12.53
C ALA A 41 9.37 -7.75 13.82
N GLN A 42 9.78 -7.23 14.98
CA GLN A 42 9.32 -7.74 16.31
C GLN A 42 7.82 -7.55 16.57
N ARG A 43 7.17 -6.59 15.86
CA ARG A 43 5.74 -6.32 16.00
C ARG A 43 4.88 -7.08 14.99
N LEU A 44 5.51 -7.70 14.00
CA LEU A 44 4.82 -8.45 12.96
C LEU A 44 4.61 -9.92 13.39
N PRO A 45 3.57 -10.57 12.86
CA PRO A 45 3.32 -11.99 13.17
C PRO A 45 4.44 -12.87 12.62
N ARG A 46 4.81 -13.89 13.36
CA ARG A 46 5.70 -14.94 12.86
C ARG A 46 4.95 -15.85 11.90
N GLU A 47 5.66 -16.36 10.88
CA GLU A 47 5.12 -17.29 9.87
C GLU A 47 3.93 -16.74 9.07
N GLY A 48 3.78 -15.40 9.00
CA GLY A 48 2.80 -14.76 8.13
C GLY A 48 3.10 -15.01 6.64
N ILE A 49 2.07 -14.82 5.80
CA ILE A 49 2.23 -14.81 4.34
C ILE A 49 2.72 -13.43 3.93
N ALA A 50 3.96 -13.32 3.41
CA ALA A 50 4.47 -12.06 2.89
C ALA A 50 4.02 -11.84 1.45
N ILE A 51 3.44 -10.68 1.18
CA ILE A 51 3.06 -10.25 -0.17
C ILE A 51 3.72 -8.90 -0.45
N THR A 52 4.40 -8.79 -1.59
CA THR A 52 4.97 -7.53 -2.07
C THR A 52 4.36 -7.16 -3.42
N SER A 53 4.46 -5.90 -3.82
CA SER A 53 4.30 -5.55 -5.23
C SER A 53 5.54 -6.02 -6.02
N HIS A 54 5.48 -5.85 -7.36
CA HIS A 54 6.61 -6.12 -8.25
C HIS A 54 7.74 -5.07 -8.16
N LEU A 55 7.49 -3.92 -7.50
CA LEU A 55 8.45 -2.82 -7.43
C LEU A 55 9.55 -3.10 -6.40
N LYS A 56 10.82 -2.89 -6.79
CA LYS A 56 12.01 -3.19 -5.98
C LYS A 56 11.91 -2.70 -4.54
N ARG A 57 11.43 -1.48 -4.33
CA ARG A 57 11.34 -0.88 -2.98
C ARG A 57 10.52 -1.70 -2.01
N THR A 58 9.49 -2.44 -2.47
CA THR A 58 8.69 -3.31 -1.59
C THR A 58 9.43 -4.60 -1.27
N GLN A 59 10.12 -5.18 -2.24
CA GLN A 59 10.92 -6.39 -2.06
C GLN A 59 12.12 -6.11 -1.16
N GLN A 60 12.87 -5.04 -1.41
CA GLN A 60 13.99 -4.61 -0.56
C GLN A 60 13.55 -4.30 0.88
N THR A 61 12.35 -3.74 1.06
CA THR A 61 11.78 -3.53 2.40
C THR A 61 11.49 -4.87 3.09
N LEU A 62 10.93 -5.86 2.38
CA LEU A 62 10.73 -7.21 2.92
C LEU A 62 12.06 -7.88 3.29
N ASP A 63 13.06 -7.80 2.40
CA ASP A 63 14.39 -8.38 2.65
C ASP A 63 15.04 -7.77 3.90
N ALA A 64 14.89 -6.44 4.09
CA ALA A 64 15.39 -5.76 5.28
C ALA A 64 14.63 -6.16 6.56
N LEU A 65 13.31 -6.40 6.48
CA LEU A 65 12.52 -6.93 7.60
C LEU A 65 12.94 -8.36 7.97
N ILE A 66 13.18 -9.22 6.98
CA ILE A 66 13.67 -10.59 7.20
C ILE A 66 15.06 -10.54 7.83
N SER A 67 15.96 -9.68 7.34
CA SER A 67 17.27 -9.46 7.96
C SER A 67 17.16 -8.91 9.39
N GLY A 68 16.09 -8.17 9.70
CA GLY A 68 15.74 -7.67 11.03
C GLY A 68 15.08 -8.71 11.96
N GLY A 69 14.90 -9.96 11.48
CA GLY A 69 14.36 -11.07 12.26
C GLY A 69 12.90 -11.43 11.98
N LEU A 70 12.29 -10.90 10.91
CA LEU A 70 10.96 -11.35 10.48
C LEU A 70 11.04 -12.76 9.87
N GLU A 71 10.21 -13.65 10.38
CA GLU A 71 10.02 -15.01 9.82
C GLU A 71 8.71 -15.03 9.00
N VAL A 72 8.79 -15.55 7.76
CA VAL A 72 7.63 -15.66 6.87
C VAL A 72 7.50 -17.09 6.35
N SER A 73 6.28 -17.60 6.25
CA SER A 73 6.01 -18.96 5.74
C SER A 73 6.01 -19.04 4.22
N GLN A 74 5.71 -17.95 3.55
CA GLN A 74 5.63 -17.84 2.09
C GLN A 74 5.87 -16.41 1.64
N GLN A 75 6.47 -16.23 0.46
CA GLN A 75 6.63 -14.94 -0.22
C GLN A 75 5.92 -14.97 -1.57
N ILE A 76 5.20 -13.90 -1.89
CA ILE A 76 4.41 -13.76 -3.12
C ILE A 76 4.63 -12.36 -3.67
N ILE A 77 4.84 -12.28 -4.99
CA ILE A 77 4.82 -11.00 -5.72
C ILE A 77 3.44 -10.88 -6.38
N GLU A 78 2.76 -9.76 -6.11
CA GLU A 78 1.42 -9.49 -6.62
C GLU A 78 1.39 -8.13 -7.35
N ASN A 79 1.27 -8.16 -8.66
CA ASN A 79 1.36 -6.98 -9.50
C ASN A 79 0.22 -5.98 -9.26
N ARG A 80 -0.98 -6.46 -8.87
CA ARG A 80 -2.13 -5.62 -8.54
C ARG A 80 -1.92 -4.72 -7.31
N LEU A 81 -0.85 -4.97 -6.53
CA LEU A 81 -0.43 -4.13 -5.39
C LEU A 81 0.66 -3.11 -5.73
N GLY A 82 0.94 -2.87 -7.02
CA GLY A 82 1.83 -1.80 -7.47
C GLY A 82 1.28 -0.41 -7.12
N GLU A 83 2.16 0.61 -7.02
CA GLU A 83 1.74 2.00 -6.79
C GLU A 83 0.98 2.55 -8.01
N GLN A 84 0.20 3.59 -7.79
CA GLN A 84 -0.50 4.33 -8.85
C GLN A 84 0.45 4.75 -9.96
N ASP A 85 0.06 4.50 -11.19
CA ASP A 85 0.78 4.99 -12.35
C ASP A 85 0.40 6.45 -12.63
N PHE A 86 1.38 7.34 -12.55
CA PHE A 86 1.22 8.75 -12.84
C PHE A 86 1.50 9.10 -14.31
N GLY A 87 1.66 8.10 -15.19
CA GLY A 87 1.83 8.29 -16.63
C GLY A 87 2.89 9.34 -16.96
N ASP A 88 2.53 10.34 -17.78
CA ASP A 88 3.44 11.39 -18.26
C ASP A 88 3.95 12.33 -17.16
N TRP A 89 3.39 12.27 -15.95
CA TRP A 89 3.86 13.05 -14.80
C TRP A 89 5.03 12.37 -14.07
N THR A 90 5.25 11.10 -14.34
CA THR A 90 6.33 10.34 -13.73
C THR A 90 7.70 10.95 -14.04
N GLY A 91 8.53 11.12 -13.01
CA GLY A 91 9.87 11.71 -13.10
C GLY A 91 9.91 13.24 -13.05
N LYS A 92 8.76 13.91 -12.95
CA LYS A 92 8.64 15.36 -12.87
C LYS A 92 8.36 15.84 -11.44
N THR A 93 8.74 17.07 -11.12
CA THR A 93 8.27 17.74 -9.91
C THR A 93 6.85 18.25 -10.11
N TYR A 94 6.15 18.57 -9.02
CA TYR A 94 4.80 19.16 -9.10
C TYR A 94 4.79 20.50 -9.86
N GLU A 95 5.86 21.29 -9.75
CA GLU A 95 6.00 22.55 -10.49
C GLU A 95 6.17 22.32 -11.99
N GLU A 96 7.01 21.35 -12.38
CA GLU A 96 7.18 20.95 -13.77
C GLU A 96 5.86 20.43 -14.36
N VAL A 97 5.11 19.60 -13.62
CA VAL A 97 3.80 19.11 -14.05
C VAL A 97 2.83 20.26 -14.25
N ARG A 98 2.73 21.19 -13.29
CA ARG A 98 1.86 22.37 -13.41
C ARG A 98 2.20 23.22 -14.62
N SER A 99 3.48 23.45 -14.86
CA SER A 99 3.95 24.24 -16.01
C SER A 99 3.64 23.59 -17.35
N LEU A 100 3.79 22.25 -17.44
CA LEU A 100 3.63 21.50 -18.70
C LEU A 100 2.19 21.11 -19.00
N PHE A 101 1.38 20.84 -17.98
CA PHE A 101 0.05 20.25 -18.13
C PHE A 101 -1.09 21.15 -17.62
N GLY A 102 -0.80 22.34 -17.06
CA GLY A 102 -1.75 23.40 -16.71
C GLY A 102 -3.13 22.91 -16.27
N ASP A 103 -4.12 23.01 -17.17
CA ASP A 103 -5.52 22.65 -16.89
C ASP A 103 -5.71 21.20 -16.40
N ALA A 104 -4.92 20.25 -16.88
CA ALA A 104 -5.00 18.85 -16.44
C ALA A 104 -4.50 18.70 -15.01
N TYR A 105 -3.47 19.46 -14.63
CA TYR A 105 -2.98 19.52 -13.25
C TYR A 105 -4.04 20.10 -12.32
N ASP A 106 -4.64 21.24 -12.67
CA ASP A 106 -5.64 21.91 -11.83
C ASP A 106 -6.90 21.03 -11.65
N LYS A 107 -7.39 20.39 -12.72
CA LYS A 107 -8.51 19.45 -12.66
C LYS A 107 -8.22 18.26 -11.73
N PHE A 108 -7.02 17.69 -11.86
CA PHE A 108 -6.61 16.56 -10.99
C PHE A 108 -6.74 16.90 -9.50
N TRP A 109 -6.32 18.10 -9.09
CA TRP A 109 -6.39 18.48 -7.67
C TRP A 109 -7.79 18.85 -7.16
N ILE A 110 -8.74 19.09 -8.09
CA ILE A 110 -10.15 19.29 -7.72
C ILE A 110 -10.82 17.95 -7.36
N THR A 111 -10.54 16.89 -8.12
CA THR A 111 -11.12 15.56 -7.91
C THR A 111 -10.07 14.45 -8.11
N PRO A 112 -9.05 14.39 -7.24
CA PRO A 112 -7.86 13.54 -7.44
C PRO A 112 -8.14 12.03 -7.47
N ALA A 113 -9.29 11.59 -6.98
CA ALA A 113 -9.66 10.19 -7.09
C ALA A 113 -10.22 9.83 -8.47
N LYS A 114 -10.86 10.77 -9.16
CA LYS A 114 -11.55 10.56 -10.44
C LYS A 114 -10.69 10.92 -11.64
N GLU A 115 -9.96 12.03 -11.53
CA GLU A 115 -9.07 12.49 -12.58
C GLU A 115 -7.80 11.63 -12.63
N LYS A 116 -7.20 11.55 -13.81
CA LYS A 116 -5.96 10.80 -14.00
C LYS A 116 -4.92 11.63 -14.76
N PRO A 117 -3.64 11.44 -14.44
CA PRO A 117 -2.57 11.95 -15.28
C PRO A 117 -2.67 11.39 -16.71
N PRO A 118 -2.26 12.13 -17.74
CA PRO A 118 -2.20 11.59 -19.10
C PRO A 118 -1.42 10.27 -19.15
N ASN A 119 -1.97 9.26 -19.79
CA ASN A 119 -1.43 7.89 -19.87
C ASN A 119 -1.24 7.16 -18.53
N GLY A 120 -1.82 7.66 -17.42
CA GLY A 120 -1.74 7.08 -16.11
C GLY A 120 -3.04 6.44 -15.61
N GLU A 121 -3.09 6.12 -14.31
CA GLU A 121 -4.26 5.64 -13.57
C GLU A 121 -4.90 6.76 -12.75
N ASN A 122 -6.21 6.73 -12.58
CA ASN A 122 -6.86 7.43 -11.47
C ASN A 122 -6.92 6.55 -10.21
N PHE A 123 -7.22 7.16 -9.07
CA PHE A 123 -7.24 6.41 -7.81
C PHE A 123 -8.38 5.37 -7.73
N ILE A 124 -9.49 5.57 -8.45
CA ILE A 124 -10.58 4.58 -8.54
C ILE A 124 -10.07 3.29 -9.22
N GLN A 125 -9.28 3.40 -10.28
CA GLN A 125 -8.67 2.24 -10.94
C GLN A 125 -7.72 1.49 -10.00
N VAL A 126 -6.96 2.22 -9.17
CA VAL A 126 -6.13 1.60 -8.10
C VAL A 126 -7.02 0.85 -7.11
N ILE A 127 -8.14 1.45 -6.64
CA ILE A 127 -9.08 0.78 -5.73
C ILE A 127 -9.62 -0.51 -6.35
N ASP A 128 -9.96 -0.51 -7.62
CA ASP A 128 -10.58 -1.68 -8.27
C ASP A 128 -9.59 -2.85 -8.35
N ARG A 129 -8.35 -2.65 -8.83
CA ARG A 129 -7.35 -3.72 -8.87
C ARG A 129 -6.91 -4.20 -7.48
N VAL A 130 -6.83 -3.29 -6.51
CA VAL A 130 -6.51 -3.63 -5.11
C VAL A 130 -7.66 -4.43 -4.48
N ARG A 131 -8.93 -4.09 -4.78
CA ARG A 131 -10.10 -4.83 -4.30
C ARG A 131 -10.07 -6.29 -4.76
N GLU A 132 -9.83 -6.53 -6.04
CA GLU A 132 -9.70 -7.87 -6.59
C GLU A 132 -8.61 -8.65 -5.86
N CYS A 133 -7.43 -8.07 -5.73
CA CYS A 133 -6.30 -8.70 -5.05
C CYS A 133 -6.62 -9.05 -3.59
N ILE A 134 -7.13 -8.06 -2.81
CA ILE A 134 -7.42 -8.26 -1.39
C ILE A 134 -8.48 -9.33 -1.18
N LEU A 135 -9.55 -9.35 -1.99
CA LEU A 135 -10.61 -10.36 -1.87
C LEU A 135 -10.09 -11.77 -2.21
N ASP A 136 -9.33 -11.91 -3.29
CA ASP A 136 -8.72 -13.19 -3.70
C ASP A 136 -7.77 -13.73 -2.64
N CYS A 137 -6.85 -12.88 -2.16
CA CYS A 137 -5.87 -13.27 -1.15
C CYS A 137 -6.53 -13.56 0.20
N THR A 138 -7.54 -12.77 0.61
CA THR A 138 -8.30 -13.03 1.85
C THR A 138 -9.01 -14.38 1.81
N LYS A 139 -9.56 -14.76 0.66
CA LYS A 139 -10.18 -16.07 0.46
C LYS A 139 -9.12 -17.19 0.48
N LYS A 140 -8.01 -16.99 -0.25
CA LYS A 140 -6.91 -17.95 -0.37
C LYS A 140 -6.23 -18.23 0.96
N PHE A 141 -5.99 -17.20 1.76
CA PHE A 141 -5.27 -17.26 3.03
C PHE A 141 -6.21 -17.13 4.25
N LYS A 142 -7.38 -17.70 4.13
CA LYS A 142 -8.41 -17.69 5.17
C LYS A 142 -7.85 -18.13 6.54
N GLY A 143 -8.01 -17.28 7.55
CA GLY A 143 -7.55 -17.57 8.92
C GLY A 143 -6.07 -17.32 9.18
N ARG A 144 -5.34 -16.69 8.25
CA ARG A 144 -3.91 -16.42 8.35
C ARG A 144 -3.62 -14.93 8.50
N ASP A 145 -2.42 -14.64 8.98
CA ASP A 145 -1.83 -13.30 8.91
C ASP A 145 -1.17 -13.08 7.54
N VAL A 146 -1.48 -11.96 6.89
CA VAL A 146 -0.88 -11.50 5.63
C VAL A 146 -0.07 -10.24 5.92
N ILE A 147 1.22 -10.29 5.65
CA ILE A 147 2.16 -9.18 5.76
C ILE A 147 2.35 -8.61 4.36
N CYS A 148 1.72 -7.47 4.09
CA CYS A 148 1.72 -6.86 2.77
C CYS A 148 2.60 -5.62 2.75
N ILE A 149 3.75 -5.69 2.07
CA ILE A 149 4.62 -4.54 1.84
C ILE A 149 4.21 -3.89 0.52
N SER A 150 3.67 -2.68 0.61
CA SER A 150 3.11 -1.98 -0.54
C SER A 150 3.32 -0.46 -0.46
N HIS A 151 2.38 0.33 -0.93
CA HIS A 151 2.52 1.75 -1.25
C HIS A 151 1.40 2.58 -0.61
N GLY A 152 1.59 3.90 -0.57
CA GLY A 152 0.63 4.81 0.03
C GLY A 152 -0.75 4.77 -0.64
N GLY A 153 -0.80 4.76 -1.97
CA GLY A 153 -2.05 4.67 -2.73
C GLY A 153 -2.78 3.34 -2.48
N VAL A 154 -2.05 2.23 -2.49
CA VAL A 154 -2.60 0.89 -2.26
C VAL A 154 -3.17 0.72 -0.85
N ILE A 155 -2.49 1.24 0.17
CA ILE A 155 -2.97 1.17 1.57
C ILE A 155 -4.24 2.01 1.74
N ARG A 156 -4.31 3.20 1.13
CA ARG A 156 -5.54 4.00 1.10
C ARG A 156 -6.67 3.30 0.36
N ALA A 157 -6.37 2.61 -0.75
CA ALA A 157 -7.35 1.79 -1.47
C ALA A 157 -7.88 0.64 -0.59
N ALA A 158 -7.02 -0.05 0.15
CA ALA A 158 -7.43 -1.08 1.11
C ALA A 158 -8.34 -0.51 2.21
N LEU A 159 -8.05 0.68 2.74
CA LEU A 159 -8.90 1.37 3.71
C LEU A 159 -10.25 1.80 3.10
N THR A 160 -10.26 2.25 1.84
CA THR A 160 -11.51 2.56 1.10
C THR A 160 -12.42 1.34 1.05
N ILE A 161 -11.85 0.18 0.75
CA ILE A 161 -12.59 -1.10 0.67
C ILE A 161 -13.11 -1.52 2.05
N ALA A 162 -12.25 -1.47 3.08
CA ALA A 162 -12.57 -1.92 4.43
C ALA A 162 -13.63 -1.04 5.11
N LEU A 163 -13.55 0.28 4.94
CA LEU A 163 -14.43 1.26 5.56
C LEU A 163 -15.66 1.62 4.69
N LYS A 164 -15.66 1.24 3.41
CA LYS A 164 -16.69 1.63 2.42
C LYS A 164 -16.85 3.15 2.34
N ILE A 165 -15.75 3.89 2.44
CA ILE A 165 -15.72 5.35 2.32
C ILE A 165 -15.54 5.78 0.87
N GLU A 166 -15.89 7.03 0.58
CA GLU A 166 -15.61 7.63 -0.73
C GLU A 166 -14.11 7.73 -1.00
N ALA A 167 -13.71 7.49 -2.24
CA ALA A 167 -12.32 7.50 -2.67
C ALA A 167 -11.58 8.81 -2.32
N GLU A 168 -12.22 9.95 -2.52
CA GLU A 168 -11.67 11.29 -2.19
C GLU A 168 -11.31 11.40 -0.70
N ARG A 169 -12.14 10.85 0.17
CA ARG A 169 -11.88 10.90 1.62
C ARG A 169 -10.71 10.03 2.04
N ALA A 170 -10.50 8.90 1.38
CA ALA A 170 -9.37 8.03 1.66
C ALA A 170 -8.02 8.69 1.35
N LEU A 171 -7.96 9.60 0.39
CA LEU A 171 -6.75 10.34 0.03
C LEU A 171 -6.25 11.26 1.16
N SER A 172 -7.12 11.65 2.09
CA SER A 172 -6.75 12.44 3.28
C SER A 172 -6.09 11.63 4.40
N ILE A 173 -6.06 10.28 4.30
CA ILE A 173 -5.45 9.44 5.32
C ILE A 173 -3.92 9.44 5.15
N SER A 174 -3.21 9.80 6.21
CA SER A 174 -1.74 9.71 6.23
C SER A 174 -1.27 8.27 6.22
N VAL A 175 -0.24 7.99 5.42
CA VAL A 175 0.42 6.69 5.35
C VAL A 175 1.92 6.95 5.19
N ASP A 176 2.68 6.88 6.29
CA ASP A 176 4.11 7.18 6.32
C ASP A 176 4.95 5.94 5.93
N ASN A 177 6.18 6.15 5.46
CA ASN A 177 7.08 5.03 5.17
C ASN A 177 7.34 4.19 6.43
N LEU A 178 7.39 2.87 6.29
CA LEU A 178 7.49 1.88 7.37
C LEU A 178 6.34 1.92 8.38
N SER A 179 5.29 2.73 8.17
CA SER A 179 4.11 2.65 9.02
C SER A 179 3.30 1.38 8.73
N THR A 180 2.60 0.92 9.75
CA THR A 180 1.71 -0.25 9.68
C THR A 180 0.26 0.17 9.80
N THR A 181 -0.57 -0.32 8.89
CA THR A 181 -2.03 -0.26 8.96
C THR A 181 -2.55 -1.69 9.07
N ILE A 182 -3.44 -1.96 10.03
CA ILE A 182 -3.97 -3.31 10.25
C ILE A 182 -5.47 -3.33 9.99
N ILE A 183 -5.87 -4.23 9.09
CA ILE A 183 -7.28 -4.52 8.81
C ILE A 183 -7.54 -6.01 8.94
N ASP A 184 -8.67 -6.38 9.53
CA ASP A 184 -9.12 -7.77 9.65
C ASP A 184 -10.33 -7.98 8.74
N TYR A 185 -10.39 -9.12 8.09
CA TYR A 185 -11.62 -9.64 7.51
C TYR A 185 -12.18 -10.73 8.42
N LEU A 186 -13.32 -10.45 9.02
CA LEU A 186 -14.09 -11.42 9.81
C LEU A 186 -14.91 -12.26 8.84
N HIS A 187 -14.56 -13.54 8.73
CA HIS A 187 -15.20 -14.43 7.75
C HIS A 187 -16.66 -14.73 8.13
N PRO A 188 -17.53 -14.92 7.12
CA PRO A 188 -18.92 -15.26 7.37
C PRO A 188 -19.06 -16.60 8.11
N CYS A 189 -20.08 -16.70 8.95
CA CYS A 189 -20.56 -17.91 9.60
C CYS A 189 -22.09 -17.92 9.64
N GLU A 190 -22.72 -18.92 10.24
CA GLU A 190 -24.16 -19.21 10.14
C GLU A 190 -25.08 -17.97 10.26
N ASN A 191 -24.80 -17.04 11.19
CA ASN A 191 -25.62 -15.85 11.43
C ASN A 191 -24.85 -14.53 11.20
N PHE A 192 -23.77 -14.55 10.39
CA PHE A 192 -22.92 -13.39 10.18
C PHE A 192 -22.39 -13.37 8.75
N ALA A 193 -22.70 -12.30 8.02
CA ALA A 193 -22.33 -12.15 6.61
C ALA A 193 -20.85 -11.89 6.33
N GLY A 194 -20.04 -11.67 7.37
CA GLY A 194 -18.65 -11.25 7.27
C GLY A 194 -18.53 -9.74 7.10
N THR A 195 -17.42 -9.19 7.59
CA THR A 195 -17.12 -7.75 7.49
C THR A 195 -15.66 -7.45 7.65
N TRP A 196 -15.26 -6.27 7.21
CA TRP A 196 -13.95 -5.69 7.51
C TRP A 196 -13.97 -4.94 8.84
N ARG A 197 -12.82 -4.92 9.49
CA ARG A 197 -12.55 -4.14 10.71
C ARG A 197 -11.18 -3.48 10.58
N VAL A 198 -11.11 -2.17 10.71
CA VAL A 198 -9.83 -1.46 10.81
C VAL A 198 -9.41 -1.43 12.28
N ARG A 199 -8.22 -1.92 12.59
CA ARG A 199 -7.68 -1.95 13.95
C ARG A 199 -6.83 -0.73 14.26
N CYS A 200 -5.98 -0.34 13.33
CA CYS A 200 -5.16 0.86 13.42
C CYS A 200 -4.74 1.32 12.02
N THR A 201 -4.33 2.57 11.94
CA THR A 201 -3.79 3.17 10.71
C THR A 201 -2.52 3.93 11.02
N ASN A 202 -1.57 3.90 10.09
CA ASN A 202 -0.34 4.71 10.13
C ASN A 202 0.48 4.61 11.42
N VAL A 203 0.56 3.42 12.04
CA VAL A 203 1.36 3.22 13.24
C VAL A 203 2.84 3.18 12.86
N PRO A 204 3.69 4.08 13.37
CA PRO A 204 5.10 4.14 13.00
C PRO A 204 5.88 2.92 13.49
N ALA A 205 7.02 2.61 12.82
CA ALA A 205 7.93 1.55 13.23
C ALA A 205 8.65 1.87 14.56
N ILE A 206 8.93 3.12 14.83
CA ILE A 206 9.60 3.67 16.00
C ILE A 206 8.83 4.91 16.51
#